data_88744bfa39e8cd8a51984d30f85edddf
#
_entry.id   88744bfa39e8cd8a51984d30f85edddf
#
_cell.length_a   1.000
_cell.length_b   1.000
_cell.length_c   1.000
_cell.angle_alpha   90.00
_cell.angle_beta   90.00
_cell.angle_gamma   90.00
#
_symmetry.space_group_name_H-M   'P 1'
#
loop_
_entity.id
_entity.type
_entity.pdbx_description
1 polymer ?
#
loop_
_entity_poly.entity_id
_entity_poly.type
_entity_poly.pdbx_seq_one_letter_code
_entity_poly.pdbx_strand_id
1 'polypeptide(L)'
;AMTKHDKTPEIPCFTIPVLADMGDRQGTPVSGPLFRNFLIAKTDSKMEAFQFPCRIGAITIGICTAGESRILSNLREYTLTEGSMFVSTPQNILQVYSEHDFRCDVLAISPDFMRQIHINTQYLLPVLMVFGDQQCFPLSEANRSALHHLILQIETEMQVASGTHFTTEIISELISATIYKIGDILTRRIEQ
;
A
#
# COMPACT_ATOMS: atom_id res chain seq x y z
N ALA A 1 21.44 -20.88 -38.42
CA ALA A 1 21.47 -19.63 -37.67
C ALA A 1 20.24 -19.58 -36.78
N MET A 2 20.41 -19.91 -35.50
CA MET A 2 19.32 -19.84 -34.50
C MET A 2 19.25 -18.39 -34.01
N THR A 3 18.15 -17.73 -34.32
CA THR A 3 17.82 -16.41 -33.78
C THR A 3 17.60 -16.53 -32.26
N LYS A 4 18.47 -15.90 -31.48
CA LYS A 4 18.21 -15.61 -30.06
C LYS A 4 16.94 -14.78 -29.97
N HIS A 5 15.88 -15.35 -29.43
CA HIS A 5 14.73 -14.58 -28.95
C HIS A 5 15.24 -13.66 -27.83
N ASP A 6 15.32 -12.39 -28.14
CA ASP A 6 15.51 -11.31 -27.18
C ASP A 6 14.24 -11.32 -26.28
N LYS A 7 14.33 -12.02 -25.13
CA LYS A 7 13.28 -11.94 -24.10
C LYS A 7 13.39 -10.54 -23.51
N THR A 8 12.46 -9.66 -23.86
CA THR A 8 12.26 -8.42 -23.13
C THR A 8 12.23 -8.76 -21.63
N PRO A 9 13.06 -8.14 -20.78
CA PRO A 9 13.09 -8.42 -19.37
C PRO A 9 11.70 -8.20 -18.79
N GLU A 10 11.10 -9.26 -18.23
CA GLU A 10 9.79 -9.19 -17.60
C GLU A 10 9.89 -8.37 -16.31
N ILE A 11 9.02 -7.36 -16.17
CA ILE A 11 8.99 -6.51 -14.97
C ILE A 11 8.56 -7.38 -13.79
N PRO A 12 9.36 -7.49 -12.72
CA PRO A 12 9.03 -8.32 -11.58
C PRO A 12 7.76 -7.84 -10.87
N CYS A 13 6.94 -8.77 -10.41
CA CYS A 13 5.74 -8.50 -9.61
C CYS A 13 5.91 -9.10 -8.21
N PHE A 14 5.92 -8.25 -7.19
CA PHE A 14 6.01 -8.65 -5.80
C PHE A 14 4.61 -8.87 -5.22
N THR A 15 4.30 -10.10 -4.90
CA THR A 15 3.05 -10.48 -4.20
C THR A 15 3.18 -10.24 -2.69
N ILE A 16 2.06 -10.23 -1.97
CA ILE A 16 2.06 -10.03 -0.51
C ILE A 16 2.96 -11.05 0.21
N PRO A 17 2.95 -12.37 -0.09
CA PRO A 17 3.89 -13.30 0.54
C PRO A 17 5.35 -12.96 0.29
N VAL A 18 5.70 -12.51 -0.92
CA VAL A 18 7.07 -12.10 -1.25
C VAL A 18 7.48 -10.84 -0.49
N LEU A 19 6.57 -9.86 -0.37
CA LEU A 19 6.81 -8.63 0.41
C LEU A 19 7.00 -8.95 1.90
N ALA A 20 6.20 -9.86 2.44
CA ALA A 20 6.35 -10.31 3.82
C ALA A 20 7.72 -10.94 4.08
N ASP A 21 8.15 -11.87 3.21
CA ASP A 21 9.49 -12.49 3.28
C ASP A 21 10.63 -11.46 3.20
N MET A 22 10.47 -10.43 2.38
CA MET A 22 11.45 -9.34 2.26
C MET A 22 11.52 -8.52 3.55
N GLY A 23 10.38 -8.20 4.16
CA GLY A 23 10.29 -7.50 5.44
C GLY A 23 10.96 -8.28 6.56
N ASP A 24 10.69 -9.57 6.70
CA ASP A 24 11.29 -10.43 7.72
C ASP A 24 12.83 -10.49 7.60
N ARG A 25 13.37 -10.54 6.38
CA ARG A 25 14.82 -10.54 6.14
C ARG A 25 15.49 -9.23 6.48
N GLN A 26 14.77 -8.11 6.41
CA GLN A 26 15.26 -6.78 6.71
C GLN A 26 15.01 -6.36 8.18
N GLY A 27 14.37 -7.25 8.98
CA GLY A 27 14.02 -6.94 10.37
C GLY A 27 12.88 -5.94 10.50
N THR A 28 12.16 -5.66 9.41
CA THR A 28 10.97 -4.82 9.43
C THR A 28 9.82 -5.61 10.04
N PRO A 29 9.08 -5.08 11.04
CA PRO A 29 7.92 -5.77 11.58
C PRO A 29 6.87 -5.94 10.50
N VAL A 30 6.69 -7.16 10.04
CA VAL A 30 5.66 -7.56 9.10
C VAL A 30 4.62 -8.36 9.85
N SER A 31 3.38 -8.09 9.58
CA SER A 31 2.27 -8.84 10.14
C SER A 31 2.38 -10.30 9.70
N GLY A 32 2.42 -11.19 10.67
CA GLY A 32 2.79 -12.58 10.50
C GLY A 32 1.98 -13.41 9.49
N PRO A 33 2.34 -14.69 9.32
CA PRO A 33 1.93 -15.56 8.20
C PRO A 33 0.45 -15.95 8.16
N LEU A 34 -0.35 -15.54 9.16
CA LEU A 34 -1.81 -15.81 9.21
C LEU A 34 -2.59 -15.05 8.14
N PHE A 35 -2.02 -13.97 7.56
CA PHE A 35 -2.73 -13.08 6.66
C PHE A 35 -2.01 -12.97 5.32
N ARG A 36 -2.23 -13.96 4.45
CA ARG A 36 -1.66 -13.98 3.09
C ARG A 36 -2.28 -12.93 2.15
N ASN A 37 -3.35 -12.29 2.57
CA ASN A 37 -4.16 -11.43 1.72
C ASN A 37 -3.96 -9.94 1.96
N PHE A 38 -3.31 -9.58 3.04
CA PHE A 38 -2.94 -8.20 3.33
C PHE A 38 -1.66 -8.14 4.17
N LEU A 39 -1.01 -6.99 4.16
CA LEU A 39 0.23 -6.71 4.84
C LEU A 39 0.16 -5.33 5.46
N ILE A 40 0.60 -5.21 6.71
CA ILE A 40 0.96 -3.93 7.32
C ILE A 40 2.46 -3.96 7.58
N ALA A 41 3.16 -2.94 7.12
CA ALA A 41 4.59 -2.79 7.31
C ALA A 41 4.95 -1.36 7.67
N LYS A 42 5.97 -1.21 8.50
CA LYS A 42 6.62 0.10 8.76
C LYS A 42 7.98 0.05 8.10
N THR A 43 8.19 0.91 7.12
CA THR A 43 9.49 0.98 6.45
C THR A 43 10.30 2.11 7.07
N ASP A 44 11.44 1.79 7.61
CA ASP A 44 12.45 2.74 8.12
C ASP A 44 13.82 2.54 7.46
N SER A 45 13.86 1.69 6.42
CA SER A 45 15.08 1.30 5.73
C SER A 45 14.98 1.50 4.22
N LYS A 46 16.13 1.58 3.57
CA LYS A 46 16.24 1.65 2.11
C LYS A 46 15.55 0.45 1.47
N MET A 47 14.54 0.72 0.68
CA MET A 47 13.82 -0.31 -0.08
C MET A 47 14.58 -0.66 -1.36
N GLU A 48 15.74 -1.33 -1.21
CA GLU A 48 16.65 -1.66 -2.32
C GLU A 48 15.96 -2.44 -3.45
N ALA A 49 15.01 -3.30 -3.11
CA ALA A 49 14.26 -4.07 -4.09
C ALA A 49 13.40 -3.22 -5.02
N PHE A 50 13.03 -2.02 -4.59
CA PHE A 50 12.20 -1.09 -5.37
C PHE A 50 13.00 -0.05 -6.15
N GLN A 51 14.34 -0.11 -6.11
CA GLN A 51 15.20 0.78 -6.91
C GLN A 51 15.12 0.48 -8.43
N PHE A 52 14.60 -0.68 -8.79
CA PHE A 52 14.35 -1.07 -10.17
C PHE A 52 12.84 -1.12 -10.46
N PRO A 53 12.43 -0.90 -11.73
CA PRO A 53 11.02 -0.99 -12.09
C PRO A 53 10.40 -2.32 -11.67
N CYS A 54 9.31 -2.26 -10.92
CA CYS A 54 8.59 -3.43 -10.43
C CYS A 54 7.09 -3.16 -10.34
N ARG A 55 6.31 -4.21 -10.10
CA ARG A 55 4.89 -4.11 -9.73
C ARG A 55 4.69 -4.69 -8.35
N ILE A 56 3.73 -4.16 -7.63
CA ILE A 56 3.24 -4.76 -6.39
C ILE A 56 1.88 -5.38 -6.70
N GLY A 57 1.75 -6.70 -6.50
CA GLY A 57 0.51 -7.44 -6.77
C GLY A 57 -0.59 -7.19 -5.74
N ALA A 58 -0.70 -5.96 -5.26
CA ALA A 58 -1.64 -5.52 -4.24
C ALA A 58 -2.02 -4.05 -4.45
N ILE A 59 -3.18 -3.66 -3.94
CA ILE A 59 -3.49 -2.26 -3.71
C ILE A 59 -2.64 -1.84 -2.52
N THR A 60 -1.78 -0.84 -2.72
CA THR A 60 -0.81 -0.40 -1.71
C THR A 60 -1.08 1.05 -1.34
N ILE A 61 -1.17 1.28 -0.06
CA ILE A 61 -1.37 2.60 0.55
C ILE A 61 -0.16 2.85 1.44
N GLY A 62 0.60 3.89 1.12
CA GLY A 62 1.75 4.34 1.91
C GLY A 62 1.48 5.71 2.51
N ILE A 63 1.67 5.86 3.82
CA ILE A 63 1.56 7.15 4.51
C ILE A 63 2.95 7.50 5.02
N CYS A 64 3.53 8.58 4.48
CA CYS A 64 4.84 9.05 4.90
C CYS A 64 4.75 9.68 6.30
N THR A 65 5.52 9.12 7.23
CA THR A 65 5.56 9.55 8.64
C THR A 65 6.80 10.39 8.96
N ALA A 66 7.82 10.33 8.11
CA ALA A 66 9.02 11.17 8.21
C ALA A 66 9.80 11.17 6.90
N GLY A 67 10.56 12.24 6.66
CA GLY A 67 11.45 12.35 5.51
C GLY A 67 10.75 12.47 4.17
N GLU A 68 11.43 12.05 3.12
CA GLU A 68 10.88 12.07 1.75
C GLU A 68 11.39 10.91 0.90
N SER A 69 10.60 10.56 -0.11
CA SER A 69 10.97 9.60 -1.15
C SER A 69 10.50 10.06 -2.51
N ARG A 70 11.31 9.84 -3.55
CA ARG A 70 10.95 10.04 -4.94
C ARG A 70 10.54 8.72 -5.55
N ILE A 71 9.32 8.69 -6.07
CA ILE A 71 8.68 7.51 -6.66
C ILE A 71 8.34 7.82 -8.11
N LEU A 72 8.81 6.98 -9.01
CA LEU A 72 8.35 6.96 -10.39
C LEU A 72 7.21 5.92 -10.49
N SER A 73 6.06 6.35 -10.95
CA SER A 73 4.91 5.46 -11.19
C SER A 73 4.37 5.68 -12.60
N ASN A 74 4.39 4.65 -13.44
CA ASN A 74 3.97 4.74 -14.84
C ASN A 74 4.60 5.93 -15.57
N LEU A 75 5.90 6.15 -15.40
CA LEU A 75 6.68 7.26 -15.97
C LEU A 75 6.35 8.66 -15.41
N ARG A 76 5.50 8.76 -14.40
CA ARG A 76 5.23 10.02 -13.70
C ARG A 76 5.97 10.03 -12.37
N GLU A 77 6.67 11.12 -12.11
CA GLU A 77 7.39 11.33 -10.86
C GLU A 77 6.50 11.91 -9.77
N TYR A 78 6.61 11.35 -8.56
CA TYR A 78 5.97 11.84 -7.36
C TYR A 78 7.02 12.02 -6.26
N THR A 79 6.86 13.06 -5.46
CA THR A 79 7.60 13.22 -4.21
C THR A 79 6.66 12.97 -3.05
N LEU A 80 6.91 11.88 -2.32
CA LEU A 80 6.16 11.53 -1.12
C LEU A 80 6.89 12.12 0.08
N THR A 81 6.28 13.12 0.70
CA THR A 81 6.84 13.84 1.86
C THR A 81 6.04 13.51 3.12
N GLU A 82 6.60 13.86 4.29
CA GLU A 82 5.90 13.69 5.57
C GLU A 82 4.49 14.30 5.52
N GLY A 83 3.51 13.52 5.99
CA GLY A 83 2.09 13.90 5.96
C GLY A 83 1.40 13.68 4.63
N SER A 84 2.06 13.06 3.65
CA SER A 84 1.46 12.66 2.38
C SER A 84 1.12 11.18 2.33
N MET A 85 0.15 10.84 1.50
CA MET A 85 -0.26 9.46 1.20
C MET A 85 0.01 9.16 -0.27
N PHE A 86 0.52 7.98 -0.56
CA PHE A 86 0.67 7.44 -1.90
C PHE A 86 -0.18 6.18 -2.05
N VAL A 87 -0.89 6.07 -3.17
CA VAL A 87 -1.73 4.90 -3.48
C VAL A 87 -1.33 4.32 -4.82
N SER A 88 -1.14 3.01 -4.87
CA SER A 88 -0.87 2.28 -6.11
C SER A 88 -1.74 1.04 -6.25
N THR A 89 -1.90 0.60 -7.49
CA THR A 89 -2.63 -0.61 -7.87
C THR A 89 -1.67 -1.63 -8.50
N PRO A 90 -2.08 -2.90 -8.67
CA PRO A 90 -1.25 -3.92 -9.31
C PRO A 90 -0.83 -3.60 -10.75
N GLN A 91 -1.51 -2.67 -11.42
CA GLN A 91 -1.18 -2.26 -12.79
C GLN A 91 -0.04 -1.24 -12.86
N ASN A 92 0.24 -0.55 -11.75
CA ASN A 92 1.28 0.48 -11.74
C ASN A 92 2.68 -0.15 -11.76
N ILE A 93 3.54 0.40 -12.61
CA ILE A 93 4.98 0.11 -12.60
C ILE A 93 5.63 1.16 -11.73
N LEU A 94 6.23 0.71 -10.63
CA LEU A 94 6.81 1.56 -9.59
C LEU A 94 8.33 1.46 -9.60
N GLN A 95 9.00 2.55 -9.28
CA GLN A 95 10.42 2.60 -8.99
C GLN A 95 10.68 3.66 -7.93
N VAL A 96 11.36 3.30 -6.85
CA VAL A 96 11.80 4.22 -5.80
C VAL A 96 13.28 4.51 -6.05
N TYR A 97 13.65 5.77 -6.34
CA TYR A 97 15.01 6.09 -6.75
C TYR A 97 15.72 7.14 -5.90
N SER A 98 15.04 7.69 -4.92
CA SER A 98 15.64 8.62 -3.96
C SER A 98 14.89 8.56 -2.64
N GLU A 99 15.62 8.48 -1.54
CA GLU A 99 15.09 8.44 -0.18
C GLU A 99 15.96 9.30 0.73
N HIS A 100 15.32 10.09 1.58
CA HIS A 100 15.96 10.90 2.62
C HIS A 100 15.24 10.68 3.94
N ASP A 101 15.88 9.96 4.87
CA ASP A 101 15.35 9.63 6.21
C ASP A 101 13.87 9.17 6.17
N PHE A 102 13.53 8.47 5.10
CA PHE A 102 12.15 8.12 4.75
C PHE A 102 11.61 7.05 5.69
N ARG A 103 10.43 7.32 6.23
CA ARG A 103 9.63 6.38 7.00
C ARG A 103 8.21 6.39 6.48
N CYS A 104 7.62 5.21 6.36
CA CYS A 104 6.29 5.05 5.80
C CYS A 104 5.55 3.92 6.50
N ASP A 105 4.29 4.17 6.86
CA ASP A 105 3.35 3.12 7.21
C ASP A 105 2.70 2.62 5.93
N VAL A 106 2.76 1.32 5.67
CA VAL A 106 2.27 0.70 4.44
C VAL A 106 1.17 -0.29 4.77
N LEU A 107 0.04 -0.18 4.08
CA LEU A 107 -1.02 -1.18 4.00
C LEU A 107 -1.10 -1.69 2.57
N ALA A 108 -0.89 -2.99 2.37
CA ALA A 108 -1.04 -3.66 1.09
C ALA A 108 -2.16 -4.70 1.16
N ILE A 109 -3.06 -4.69 0.20
CA ILE A 109 -4.27 -5.52 0.18
C ILE A 109 -4.34 -6.25 -1.16
N SER A 110 -4.44 -7.59 -1.13
CA SER A 110 -4.57 -8.38 -2.37
C SER A 110 -5.90 -8.11 -3.08
N PRO A 111 -5.95 -8.20 -4.42
CA PRO A 111 -7.20 -8.09 -5.14
C PRO A 111 -8.22 -9.17 -4.73
N ASP A 112 -7.77 -10.36 -4.34
CA ASP A 112 -8.63 -11.43 -3.86
C ASP A 112 -9.32 -11.06 -2.55
N PHE A 113 -8.58 -10.48 -1.62
CA PHE A 113 -9.15 -10.01 -0.36
C PHE A 113 -10.13 -8.86 -0.56
N MET A 114 -9.82 -7.93 -1.49
CA MET A 114 -10.75 -6.86 -1.87
C MET A 114 -12.10 -7.37 -2.38
N ARG A 115 -12.13 -8.56 -3.00
CA ARG A 115 -13.39 -9.19 -3.44
C ARG A 115 -14.13 -9.91 -2.31
N GLN A 116 -13.45 -10.28 -1.25
CA GLN A 116 -14.03 -11.00 -0.10
C GLN A 116 -14.64 -10.05 0.94
N ILE A 117 -14.07 -8.85 1.10
CA ILE A 117 -14.58 -7.86 2.04
C ILE A 117 -15.81 -7.13 1.47
N HIS A 118 -16.73 -6.73 2.35
CA HIS A 118 -17.97 -6.09 1.96
C HIS A 118 -17.77 -4.61 1.67
N ILE A 119 -17.25 -4.29 0.48
CA ILE A 119 -17.11 -2.91 0.02
C ILE A 119 -18.10 -2.64 -1.09
N ASN A 120 -18.87 -1.56 -0.95
CA ASN A 120 -19.69 -1.08 -2.05
C ASN A 120 -18.82 -0.37 -3.09
N THR A 121 -18.50 -1.10 -4.16
CA THR A 121 -17.63 -0.63 -5.24
C THR A 121 -18.17 0.60 -5.97
N GLN A 122 -19.48 0.85 -5.94
CA GLN A 122 -20.07 2.03 -6.56
C GLN A 122 -19.55 3.34 -5.94
N TYR A 123 -19.29 3.33 -4.64
CA TYR A 123 -18.71 4.50 -3.97
C TYR A 123 -17.23 4.70 -4.29
N LEU A 124 -16.53 3.64 -4.68
CA LEU A 124 -15.11 3.70 -4.99
C LEU A 124 -14.82 4.05 -6.46
N LEU A 125 -15.77 3.86 -7.38
CA LEU A 125 -15.56 4.12 -8.80
C LEU A 125 -15.09 5.55 -9.09
N PRO A 126 -15.73 6.62 -8.54
CA PRO A 126 -15.24 7.99 -8.75
C PRO A 126 -13.83 8.21 -8.22
N VAL A 127 -13.50 7.57 -7.10
CA VAL A 127 -12.17 7.64 -6.46
C VAL A 127 -11.13 6.96 -7.33
N LEU A 128 -11.44 5.78 -7.87
CA LEU A 128 -10.54 5.03 -8.75
C LEU A 128 -10.26 5.79 -10.06
N MET A 129 -11.20 6.56 -10.56
CA MET A 129 -11.00 7.40 -11.75
C MET A 129 -10.00 8.53 -11.50
N VAL A 130 -9.94 9.06 -10.28
CA VAL A 130 -8.97 10.11 -9.91
C VAL A 130 -7.56 9.55 -9.75
N PHE A 131 -7.40 8.30 -9.31
CA PHE A 131 -6.09 7.65 -9.21
C PHE A 131 -5.34 7.51 -10.53
N GLY A 132 -6.04 7.55 -11.67
CA GLY A 132 -5.39 7.54 -12.97
C GLY A 132 -4.46 8.73 -13.18
N ASP A 133 -4.79 9.87 -12.58
CA ASP A 133 -4.08 11.13 -12.80
C ASP A 133 -3.21 11.57 -11.62
N GLN A 134 -3.53 11.17 -10.40
CA GLN A 134 -2.80 11.58 -9.21
C GLN A 134 -2.76 10.45 -8.17
N GLN A 135 -1.56 10.02 -7.79
CA GLN A 135 -1.35 8.94 -6.83
C GLN A 135 -0.79 9.42 -5.47
N CYS A 136 -0.30 10.66 -5.40
CA CYS A 136 0.24 11.25 -4.18
C CYS A 136 -0.64 12.38 -3.69
N PHE A 137 -1.03 12.33 -2.41
CA PHE A 137 -2.00 13.24 -1.80
C PHE A 137 -1.49 13.76 -0.46
N PRO A 138 -1.42 15.08 -0.22
CA PRO A 138 -1.20 15.61 1.11
C PRO A 138 -2.43 15.33 1.99
N LEU A 139 -2.19 14.95 3.24
CA LEU A 139 -3.21 14.71 4.25
C LEU A 139 -3.27 15.87 5.24
N SER A 140 -4.47 16.25 5.67
CA SER A 140 -4.61 17.08 6.86
C SER A 140 -4.18 16.30 8.11
N GLU A 141 -3.81 17.00 9.18
CA GLU A 141 -3.47 16.38 10.46
C GLU A 141 -4.59 15.47 10.98
N ALA A 142 -5.84 15.90 10.86
CA ALA A 142 -7.00 15.12 11.27
C ALA A 142 -7.14 13.82 10.45
N ASN A 143 -6.93 13.88 9.13
CA ASN A 143 -6.99 12.71 8.26
C ASN A 143 -5.83 11.75 8.50
N ARG A 144 -4.62 12.29 8.71
CA ARG A 144 -3.43 11.51 9.07
C ARG A 144 -3.65 10.74 10.37
N SER A 145 -4.13 11.44 11.39
CA SER A 145 -4.45 10.84 12.70
C SER A 145 -5.52 9.76 12.57
N ALA A 146 -6.60 10.01 11.83
CA ALA A 146 -7.67 9.04 11.64
C ALA A 146 -7.18 7.76 10.95
N LEU A 147 -6.39 7.88 9.88
CA LEU A 147 -5.82 6.71 9.19
C LEU A 147 -4.81 5.96 10.06
N HIS A 148 -3.97 6.68 10.80
CA HIS A 148 -3.04 6.07 11.74
C HIS A 148 -3.75 5.23 12.81
N HIS A 149 -4.83 5.74 13.40
CA HIS A 149 -5.61 5.00 14.37
C HIS A 149 -6.23 3.72 13.78
N LEU A 150 -6.76 3.78 12.57
CA LEU A 150 -7.31 2.59 11.89
C LEU A 150 -6.22 1.53 11.65
N ILE A 151 -5.06 1.93 11.15
CA ILE A 151 -3.93 1.02 10.92
C ILE A 151 -3.46 0.41 12.24
N LEU A 152 -3.33 1.21 13.30
CA LEU A 152 -2.94 0.75 14.63
C LEU A 152 -3.93 -0.26 15.21
N GLN A 153 -5.23 -0.07 15.00
CA GLN A 153 -6.27 -1.03 15.42
C GLN A 153 -6.11 -2.36 14.68
N ILE A 154 -5.87 -2.33 13.37
CA ILE A 154 -5.62 -3.56 12.61
C ILE A 154 -4.37 -4.28 13.14
N GLU A 155 -3.26 -3.56 13.35
CA GLU A 155 -2.03 -4.12 13.92
C GLU A 155 -2.30 -4.78 15.29
N THR A 156 -3.07 -4.12 16.13
CA THR A 156 -3.40 -4.62 17.48
C THR A 156 -4.18 -5.93 17.41
N GLU A 157 -5.19 -6.01 16.54
CA GLU A 157 -5.96 -7.26 16.35
C GLU A 157 -5.09 -8.39 15.77
N MET A 158 -4.12 -8.08 14.92
CA MET A 158 -3.21 -9.07 14.35
C MET A 158 -2.25 -9.67 15.37
N GLN A 159 -1.94 -8.97 16.45
CA GLN A 159 -1.05 -9.43 17.52
C GLN A 159 -1.73 -10.39 18.51
N VAL A 160 -3.05 -10.58 18.42
CA VAL A 160 -3.77 -11.53 19.29
C VAL A 160 -3.35 -12.95 18.92
N ALA A 161 -2.55 -13.58 19.78
CA ALA A 161 -1.88 -14.87 19.53
C ALA A 161 -2.84 -16.06 19.29
N SER A 162 -4.09 -15.96 19.71
CA SER A 162 -5.13 -16.96 19.49
C SER A 162 -6.34 -16.33 18.82
N GLY A 163 -6.19 -15.97 17.54
CA GLY A 163 -7.28 -15.39 16.77
C GLY A 163 -8.51 -16.28 16.75
N THR A 164 -9.67 -15.70 17.02
CA THR A 164 -10.99 -16.33 16.87
C THR A 164 -11.55 -15.99 15.48
N HIS A 165 -12.70 -16.58 15.14
CA HIS A 165 -13.45 -16.16 13.95
C HIS A 165 -13.79 -14.65 13.98
N PHE A 166 -14.05 -14.10 15.16
CA PHE A 166 -14.32 -12.68 15.34
C PHE A 166 -13.10 -11.80 15.00
N THR A 167 -11.89 -12.25 15.30
CA THR A 167 -10.65 -11.51 14.96
C THR A 167 -10.55 -11.27 13.46
N THR A 168 -10.81 -12.29 12.64
CA THR A 168 -10.81 -12.17 11.18
C THR A 168 -11.86 -11.19 10.69
N GLU A 169 -13.07 -11.26 11.22
CA GLU A 169 -14.16 -10.34 10.88
C GLU A 169 -13.83 -8.90 11.30
N ILE A 170 -13.33 -8.69 12.52
CA ILE A 170 -12.92 -7.37 13.00
C ILE A 170 -11.87 -6.75 12.06
N ILE A 171 -10.83 -7.50 11.70
CA ILE A 171 -9.78 -7.03 10.79
C ILE A 171 -10.37 -6.69 9.42
N SER A 172 -11.24 -7.54 8.87
CA SER A 172 -11.89 -7.30 7.57
C SER A 172 -12.71 -6.01 7.57
N GLU A 173 -13.46 -5.77 8.63
CA GLU A 173 -14.27 -4.54 8.76
C GLU A 173 -13.39 -3.30 9.00
N LEU A 174 -12.30 -3.42 9.75
CA LEU A 174 -11.33 -2.32 9.92
C LEU A 174 -10.64 -1.95 8.61
N ILE A 175 -10.29 -2.93 7.79
CA ILE A 175 -9.72 -2.69 6.45
C ILE A 175 -10.77 -2.01 5.56
N SER A 176 -12.03 -2.47 5.57
CA SER A 176 -13.12 -1.84 4.85
C SER A 176 -13.32 -0.39 5.28
N ALA A 177 -13.32 -0.12 6.59
CA ALA A 177 -13.41 1.24 7.14
C ALA A 177 -12.24 2.12 6.70
N THR A 178 -11.02 1.56 6.64
CA THR A 178 -9.83 2.29 6.18
C THR A 178 -9.97 2.67 4.71
N ILE A 179 -10.44 1.77 3.86
CA ILE A 179 -10.67 2.04 2.44
C ILE A 179 -11.75 3.11 2.25
N TYR A 180 -12.87 3.02 2.99
CA TYR A 180 -13.91 4.05 2.94
C TYR A 180 -13.41 5.41 3.44
N LYS A 181 -12.56 5.43 4.48
CA LYS A 181 -11.96 6.68 4.96
C LYS A 181 -11.07 7.31 3.91
N ILE A 182 -10.28 6.53 3.20
CA ILE A 182 -9.47 7.02 2.07
C ILE A 182 -10.38 7.54 0.96
N GLY A 183 -11.44 6.82 0.62
CA GLY A 183 -12.44 7.26 -0.35
C GLY A 183 -13.08 8.59 0.02
N ASP A 184 -13.46 8.78 1.28
CA ASP A 184 -14.03 10.05 1.80
C ASP A 184 -13.02 11.21 1.67
N ILE A 185 -11.75 10.98 2.06
CA ILE A 185 -10.69 11.98 1.95
C ILE A 185 -10.51 12.44 0.50
N LEU A 186 -10.48 11.50 -0.44
CA LEU A 186 -10.24 11.78 -1.85
C LEU A 186 -11.45 12.43 -2.51
N THR A 187 -12.67 12.02 -2.16
CA THR A 187 -13.91 12.62 -2.68
C THR A 187 -14.01 14.09 -2.29
N ARG A 188 -13.74 14.43 -1.03
CA ARG A 188 -13.74 15.83 -0.56
C ARG A 188 -12.74 16.73 -1.25
N ARG A 189 -11.68 16.18 -1.84
CA ARG A 189 -10.70 16.94 -2.63
C ARG A 189 -11.16 17.21 -4.05
N ILE A 190 -11.98 16.33 -4.61
CA ILE A 190 -12.54 16.50 -5.96
C ILE A 190 -13.60 17.60 -5.96
N GLU A 191 -14.30 17.79 -4.83
CA GLU A 191 -15.38 18.76 -4.68
C GLU A 191 -14.89 20.18 -4.34
N GLN A 192 -13.58 20.37 -4.10
CA GLN A 192 -12.93 21.67 -3.86
C GLN A 192 -12.24 22.21 -5.11
#